data_a8c2d82c4ea33503776ba478cf232717
#
_entry.id   a8c2d82c4ea33503776ba478cf232717
#
_cell.length_a   1.000
_cell.length_b   1.000
_cell.length_c   1.000
_cell.angle_alpha   90.00
_cell.angle_beta   90.00
_cell.angle_gamma   90.00
#
_symmetry.space_group_name_H-M   'P 1'
#
loop_
_entity.id
_entity.type
_entity.pdbx_description
1 polymer ?
#
loop_
_entity_poly.entity_id
_entity_poly.type
_entity_poly.pdbx_seq_one_letter_code
_entity_poly.pdbx_strand_id
1 'polypeptide(L)'
;SSRIAHHLDFPDYGEDELLAIAERMLAQQNYRFGEGAREAFAEYLARRITQPHFANARSVRNALDRARLRQASRLFADRDRALGLDDLSTITAADIRASRVFAAPAASTNADAGSGDRSRPIARGSR
;
A
#
# COMPACT_ATOMS: atom_id res chain seq x y z
N SER A 1 -15.13 -29.29 8.59
CA SER A 1 -16.17 -28.46 8.28
C SER A 1 -15.94 -27.70 7.00
N SER A 2 -16.93 -27.04 6.63
CA SER A 2 -16.87 -26.40 5.35
C SER A 2 -15.76 -25.36 5.25
N ARG A 3 -15.36 -24.80 6.35
CA ARG A 3 -14.38 -23.77 6.22
C ARG A 3 -13.02 -24.33 5.81
N ILE A 4 -12.75 -25.54 6.13
CA ILE A 4 -11.52 -26.15 5.67
C ILE A 4 -11.58 -26.31 4.18
N ALA A 5 -12.71 -26.73 3.68
CA ALA A 5 -12.88 -26.86 2.25
C ALA A 5 -12.68 -25.52 1.57
N HIS A 6 -13.13 -24.47 2.21
CA HIS A 6 -12.97 -23.17 1.62
C HIS A 6 -11.53 -22.81 1.40
N HIS A 7 -10.67 -23.14 2.34
CA HIS A 7 -9.27 -22.86 2.14
C HIS A 7 -8.74 -23.53 0.92
N LEU A 8 -9.19 -24.75 0.70
CA LEU A 8 -8.74 -25.48 -0.47
C LEU A 8 -9.25 -24.88 -1.75
N ASP A 9 -10.40 -24.23 -1.68
CA ASP A 9 -11.01 -23.67 -2.86
C ASP A 9 -10.46 -22.32 -3.26
N PHE A 10 -9.59 -21.73 -2.44
CA PHE A 10 -9.07 -20.40 -2.72
C PHE A 10 -7.55 -20.43 -2.80
N PRO A 11 -7.04 -20.86 -3.93
CA PRO A 11 -5.59 -20.91 -4.08
C PRO A 11 -5.02 -19.51 -4.02
N ASP A 12 -3.78 -19.45 -3.62
CA ASP A 12 -3.09 -18.17 -3.61
C ASP A 12 -2.85 -17.70 -5.01
N TYR A 13 -3.02 -16.41 -5.21
CA TYR A 13 -2.71 -15.81 -6.49
C TYR A 13 -1.24 -15.48 -6.57
N GLY A 14 -0.68 -15.58 -7.76
CA GLY A 14 0.66 -15.10 -8.01
C GLY A 14 0.69 -13.60 -8.15
N GLU A 15 1.89 -13.04 -8.17
CA GLU A 15 2.01 -11.59 -8.28
C GLU A 15 1.41 -11.05 -9.56
N ASP A 16 1.62 -11.75 -10.67
CA ASP A 16 1.06 -11.30 -11.94
C ASP A 16 -0.46 -11.27 -11.91
N GLU A 17 -1.04 -12.27 -11.28
CA GLU A 17 -2.49 -12.34 -11.18
C GLU A 17 -3.03 -11.23 -10.31
N LEU A 18 -2.35 -10.95 -9.20
CA LEU A 18 -2.77 -9.88 -8.31
C LEU A 18 -2.63 -8.52 -8.97
N LEU A 19 -1.59 -8.36 -9.78
CA LEU A 19 -1.42 -7.12 -10.51
C LEU A 19 -2.55 -6.91 -11.51
N ALA A 20 -2.92 -7.98 -12.21
CA ALA A 20 -4.03 -7.89 -13.14
C ALA A 20 -5.34 -7.58 -12.42
N ILE A 21 -5.53 -8.15 -11.24
CA ILE A 21 -6.70 -7.85 -10.43
C ILE A 21 -6.72 -6.36 -10.05
N ALA A 22 -5.56 -5.84 -9.66
CA ALA A 22 -5.46 -4.43 -9.30
C ALA A 22 -5.86 -3.53 -10.46
N GLU A 23 -5.35 -3.85 -11.65
CA GLU A 23 -5.70 -3.04 -12.81
C GLU A 23 -7.18 -3.08 -13.11
N ARG A 24 -7.78 -4.25 -12.96
CA ARG A 24 -9.21 -4.38 -13.18
C ARG A 24 -10.02 -3.61 -12.16
N MET A 25 -9.61 -3.66 -10.90
CA MET A 25 -10.29 -2.91 -9.86
C MET A 25 -10.24 -1.41 -10.12
N LEU A 26 -9.07 -0.92 -10.53
CA LEU A 26 -8.94 0.50 -10.85
C LEU A 26 -9.83 0.87 -12.02
N ALA A 27 -9.81 0.07 -13.07
CA ALA A 27 -10.60 0.36 -14.26
C ALA A 27 -12.09 0.43 -13.94
N GLN A 28 -12.55 -0.41 -13.04
CA GLN A 28 -13.95 -0.39 -12.65
C GLN A 28 -14.35 0.92 -11.99
N GLN A 29 -13.41 1.64 -11.44
CA GLN A 29 -13.67 2.91 -10.79
C GLN A 29 -13.13 4.08 -11.59
N ASN A 30 -12.78 3.84 -12.83
CA ASN A 30 -12.30 4.86 -13.75
C ASN A 30 -10.94 5.43 -13.33
N TYR A 31 -10.12 4.59 -12.75
CA TYR A 31 -8.75 4.92 -12.44
C TYR A 31 -7.82 4.07 -13.26
N ARG A 32 -6.57 4.50 -13.34
CA ARG A 32 -5.54 3.70 -13.97
C ARG A 32 -4.19 4.02 -13.35
N PHE A 33 -3.25 3.12 -13.54
CA PHE A 33 -1.87 3.37 -13.15
C PHE A 33 -1.23 4.34 -14.12
N GLY A 34 -0.56 5.34 -13.60
CA GLY A 34 0.24 6.21 -14.43
C GLY A 34 1.60 5.62 -14.71
N GLU A 35 2.45 6.44 -15.31
CA GLU A 35 3.78 5.98 -15.69
C GLU A 35 4.54 5.51 -14.47
N GLY A 36 5.10 4.30 -14.55
CA GLY A 36 5.87 3.72 -13.44
C GLY A 36 5.04 3.21 -12.29
N ALA A 37 3.73 3.46 -12.29
CA ALA A 37 2.90 3.05 -11.17
C ALA A 37 2.66 1.55 -11.16
N ARG A 38 2.51 0.95 -12.33
CA ARG A 38 2.31 -0.50 -12.39
C ARG A 38 3.52 -1.22 -11.81
N GLU A 39 4.69 -0.76 -12.16
CA GLU A 39 5.93 -1.33 -11.63
C GLU A 39 6.05 -1.11 -10.13
N ALA A 40 5.63 0.07 -9.67
CA ALA A 40 5.64 0.34 -8.24
C ALA A 40 4.69 -0.60 -7.50
N PHE A 41 3.54 -0.87 -8.09
CA PHE A 41 2.59 -1.76 -7.44
C PHE A 41 3.07 -3.21 -7.47
N ALA A 42 3.78 -3.60 -8.53
CA ALA A 42 4.39 -4.92 -8.57
C ALA A 42 5.39 -5.08 -7.42
N GLU A 43 6.20 -4.05 -7.19
CA GLU A 43 7.12 -4.05 -6.07
C GLU A 43 6.40 -4.11 -4.73
N TYR A 44 5.31 -3.36 -4.64
CA TYR A 44 4.48 -3.39 -3.44
C TYR A 44 4.02 -4.82 -3.16
N LEU A 45 3.52 -5.48 -4.17
CA LEU A 45 3.00 -6.83 -4.00
C LEU A 45 4.11 -7.79 -3.58
N ALA A 46 5.27 -7.67 -4.20
CA ALA A 46 6.38 -8.58 -3.86
C ALA A 46 6.72 -8.50 -2.37
N ARG A 47 6.65 -7.30 -1.81
CA ARG A 47 6.94 -7.12 -0.39
C ARG A 47 5.76 -7.52 0.48
N ARG A 48 4.56 -7.16 0.06
CA ARG A 48 3.37 -7.34 0.89
C ARG A 48 2.98 -8.80 1.04
N ILE A 49 3.18 -9.57 -0.02
CA ILE A 49 2.79 -10.97 -0.02
C ILE A 49 3.46 -11.75 1.10
N THR A 50 4.68 -11.38 1.45
CA THR A 50 5.42 -12.08 2.49
C THR A 50 5.07 -11.62 3.90
N GLN A 51 4.23 -10.62 4.02
CA GLN A 51 3.90 -10.07 5.33
C GLN A 51 2.66 -10.75 5.91
N PRO A 52 2.51 -10.68 7.25
CA PRO A 52 1.35 -11.29 7.89
C PRO A 52 0.04 -10.69 7.41
N HIS A 53 -0.99 -11.49 7.46
CA HIS A 53 -2.36 -11.05 7.20
C HIS A 53 -2.60 -10.64 5.76
N PHE A 54 -1.73 -11.06 4.86
CA PHE A 54 -2.00 -10.81 3.46
C PHE A 54 -3.21 -11.65 3.02
N ALA A 55 -4.18 -11.00 2.42
CA ALA A 55 -5.44 -11.63 2.07
C ALA A 55 -5.77 -11.43 0.59
N ASN A 56 -4.80 -11.67 -0.27
CA ASN A 56 -4.97 -11.68 -1.72
C ASN A 56 -5.76 -10.47 -2.22
N ALA A 57 -6.88 -10.69 -2.90
CA ALA A 57 -7.62 -9.60 -3.54
C ALA A 57 -8.08 -8.54 -2.55
N ARG A 58 -8.43 -8.95 -1.34
CA ARG A 58 -8.87 -7.96 -0.35
C ARG A 58 -7.72 -7.02 0.02
N SER A 59 -6.53 -7.56 0.17
CA SER A 59 -5.37 -6.73 0.45
C SER A 59 -5.06 -5.79 -0.70
N VAL A 60 -5.25 -6.27 -1.93
CA VAL A 60 -5.07 -5.43 -3.10
C VAL A 60 -6.07 -4.28 -3.06
N ARG A 61 -7.33 -4.58 -2.80
CA ARG A 61 -8.35 -3.53 -2.73
C ARG A 61 -8.02 -2.49 -1.69
N ASN A 62 -7.60 -2.93 -0.51
CA ASN A 62 -7.24 -2.00 0.55
C ASN A 62 -6.06 -1.12 0.16
N ALA A 63 -5.08 -1.70 -0.51
CA ALA A 63 -3.91 -0.93 -0.96
C ALA A 63 -4.31 0.12 -1.99
N LEU A 64 -5.20 -0.25 -2.91
CA LEU A 64 -5.65 0.71 -3.91
C LEU A 64 -6.47 1.83 -3.28
N ASP A 65 -7.28 1.50 -2.29
CA ASP A 65 -8.04 2.53 -1.60
C ASP A 65 -7.12 3.55 -0.93
N ARG A 66 -6.05 3.06 -0.32
CA ARG A 66 -5.09 3.97 0.30
C ARG A 66 -4.35 4.81 -0.74
N ALA A 67 -4.02 4.20 -1.87
CA ALA A 67 -3.35 4.94 -2.93
C ALA A 67 -4.25 6.05 -3.46
N ARG A 68 -5.55 5.78 -3.57
CA ARG A 68 -6.49 6.80 -4.01
C ARG A 68 -6.59 7.94 -3.02
N LEU A 69 -6.55 7.63 -1.73
CA LEU A 69 -6.55 8.70 -0.72
C LEU A 69 -5.32 9.57 -0.83
N ARG A 70 -4.16 8.95 -1.08
CA ARG A 70 -2.94 9.73 -1.25
C ARG A 70 -2.98 10.57 -2.51
N GLN A 71 -3.57 10.01 -3.57
CA GLN A 71 -3.75 10.77 -4.79
C GLN A 71 -4.62 12.00 -4.52
N ALA A 72 -5.72 11.81 -3.81
CA ALA A 72 -6.61 12.94 -3.51
C ALA A 72 -5.90 14.00 -2.68
N SER A 73 -5.11 13.58 -1.70
CA SER A 73 -4.35 14.53 -0.90
C SER A 73 -3.33 15.29 -1.72
N ARG A 74 -2.64 14.58 -2.61
CA ARG A 74 -1.65 15.20 -3.48
C ARG A 74 -2.29 16.23 -4.40
N LEU A 75 -3.43 15.87 -4.97
CA LEU A 75 -4.11 16.79 -5.88
C LEU A 75 -4.66 17.98 -5.13
N PHE A 76 -5.14 17.78 -3.91
CA PHE A 76 -5.63 18.89 -3.12
C PHE A 76 -4.51 19.86 -2.79
N ALA A 77 -3.36 19.34 -2.43
CA ALA A 77 -2.21 20.20 -2.13
C ALA A 77 -1.78 21.00 -3.34
N ASP A 78 -2.04 20.49 -4.52
CA ASP A 78 -1.64 21.10 -5.78
C ASP A 78 -2.82 21.76 -6.49
N ARG A 79 -3.85 22.10 -5.74
CA ARG A 79 -5.12 22.51 -6.36
C ARG A 79 -5.07 23.85 -7.08
N ASP A 80 -4.04 24.64 -6.81
CA ASP A 80 -3.92 25.90 -7.53
C ASP A 80 -3.53 25.72 -8.98
N ARG A 81 -3.03 24.55 -9.30
CA ARG A 81 -2.72 24.19 -10.66
C ARG A 81 -4.00 23.71 -11.34
N ALA A 82 -4.14 23.96 -12.61
CA ALA A 82 -5.29 23.44 -13.33
C ALA A 82 -5.21 21.91 -13.35
N LEU A 83 -6.26 21.27 -12.90
CA LEU A 83 -6.33 19.82 -12.89
C LEU A 83 -7.24 19.36 -14.01
N GLY A 84 -6.79 18.35 -14.75
CA GLY A 84 -7.59 17.77 -15.79
C GLY A 84 -8.15 16.43 -15.36
N LEU A 85 -8.98 15.88 -16.24
CA LEU A 85 -9.56 14.58 -16.00
C LEU A 85 -8.49 13.51 -15.81
N ASP A 86 -7.40 13.65 -16.56
CA ASP A 86 -6.32 12.70 -16.45
C ASP A 86 -5.71 12.69 -15.07
N ASP A 87 -5.52 13.87 -14.47
CA ASP A 87 -5.01 13.95 -13.12
C ASP A 87 -5.91 13.21 -12.14
N LEU A 88 -7.21 13.36 -12.31
CA LEU A 88 -8.17 12.78 -11.38
C LEU A 88 -8.28 11.27 -11.54
N SER A 89 -7.88 10.74 -12.67
CA SER A 89 -8.02 9.32 -12.97
C SER A 89 -6.75 8.53 -12.77
N THR A 90 -5.65 9.17 -12.47
CA THR A 90 -4.35 8.52 -12.49
C THR A 90 -3.78 8.33 -11.09
N ILE A 91 -3.42 7.08 -10.79
CA ILE A 91 -2.66 6.76 -9.59
C ILE A 91 -1.20 6.76 -10.01
N THR A 92 -0.39 7.57 -9.36
CA THR A 92 1.02 7.68 -9.73
C THR A 92 1.88 6.73 -8.92
N ALA A 93 3.10 6.53 -9.39
CA ALA A 93 4.06 5.73 -8.63
C ALA A 93 4.26 6.30 -7.23
N ALA A 94 4.29 7.62 -7.10
CA ALA A 94 4.47 8.25 -5.80
C ALA A 94 3.34 7.91 -4.84
N ASP A 95 2.11 7.83 -5.36
CA ASP A 95 0.97 7.47 -4.52
C ASP A 95 1.12 6.07 -3.94
N ILE A 96 1.79 5.19 -4.67
CA ILE A 96 1.99 3.83 -4.22
C ILE A 96 3.21 3.74 -3.31
N ARG A 97 4.30 4.40 -3.67
CA ARG A 97 5.53 4.29 -2.91
C ARG A 97 5.47 4.98 -1.56
N ALA A 98 4.45 5.76 -1.31
CA ALA A 98 4.25 6.34 0.01
C ALA A 98 3.72 5.33 1.02
N SER A 99 3.40 4.12 0.58
CA SER A 99 2.93 3.09 1.48
C SER A 99 4.02 2.70 2.48
N ARG A 100 3.59 2.34 3.68
CA ARG A 100 4.51 1.87 4.70
C ARG A 100 5.26 0.61 4.31
N VAL A 101 4.71 -0.13 3.38
CA VAL A 101 5.36 -1.35 2.89
C VAL A 101 6.74 -1.04 2.34
N PHE A 102 6.93 0.18 1.84
CA PHE A 102 8.23 0.60 1.31
C PHE A 102 9.15 1.21 2.37
N ALA A 103 8.65 1.38 3.59
CA ALA A 103 9.49 1.93 4.63
C ALA A 103 10.66 0.98 4.87
N ALA A 104 11.78 1.55 5.18
CA ALA A 104 12.97 0.76 5.35
C ALA A 104 12.77 -0.28 6.43
N PRO A 105 13.08 -1.52 6.15
CA PRO A 105 12.95 -2.54 7.18
C PRO A 105 13.84 -2.25 8.35
N ALA A 106 14.91 -1.54 8.10
CA ALA A 106 15.77 -1.22 9.17
C ALA A 106 15.09 -0.42 10.22
N ALA A 107 14.14 0.35 9.81
CA ALA A 107 13.39 1.10 10.78
C ALA A 107 12.71 0.18 11.73
N SER A 108 12.33 -0.94 11.24
CA SER A 108 11.62 -1.82 12.10
C SER A 108 12.52 -2.47 13.09
N THR A 109 13.76 -2.57 12.77
CA THR A 109 14.58 -3.21 13.69
C THR A 109 14.92 -2.35 14.78
N ASN A 110 14.86 -1.29 14.61
CA ASN A 110 15.25 -0.58 15.57
C ASN A 110 14.35 -0.35 16.43
N ALA A 111 13.66 -0.46 16.04
CA ALA A 111 12.83 -0.19 16.84
C ALA A 111 13.03 -0.67 18.07
N ASP A 112 13.33 -0.82 18.10
CA ASP A 112 13.50 -1.28 18.94
C ASP A 112 14.21 -0.76 19.63
N ALA A 113 14.42 -0.29 19.32
CA ALA A 113 15.09 0.17 19.97
C ALA A 113 14.71 1.14 20.62
N GLY A 114 14.41 1.46 20.68
CA GLY A 114 14.07 2.17 21.13
C GLY A 114 13.55 2.37 21.90
N SER A 115 13.66 2.28 22.05
CA SER A 115 13.37 2.48 22.58
C SER A 115 13.30 2.73 23.28
N GLY A 116 13.45 2.93 23.35
CA GLY A 116 13.62 3.28 23.89
C GLY A 116 13.45 3.70 24.66
N ASP A 117 13.55 3.79 24.67
CA ASP A 117 13.57 4.25 25.13
C ASP A 117 13.48 4.60 25.83
N ARG A 118 13.36 4.79 25.97
CA ARG A 118 13.35 5.26 26.33
C ARG A 118 13.26 5.61 27.01
N SER A 119 13.38 5.65 27.15
CA SER A 119 13.46 6.03 27.57
C SER A 119 13.37 6.49 28.18
N ARG A 120 13.31 6.71 28.46
CA ARG A 120 13.34 7.24 28.85
C ARG A 120 13.18 7.62 29.54
N PRO A 121 13.33 7.60 29.66
CA PRO A 121 13.24 8.16 30.26
C PRO A 121 13.29 8.59 30.91
N ILE A 122 13.31 8.79 31.05
CA ILE A 122 13.49 9.28 31.40
C ILE A 122 13.47 9.75 32.05
N ALA A 123 13.55 9.81 32.21
CA ALA A 123 13.72 10.34 32.58
C ALA A 123 13.43 10.81 33.26
N ARG A 124 13.23 10.85 33.49
CA ARG A 124 13.02 11.40 33.97
C ARG A 124 12.97 11.86 34.66
N GLY A 125 13.25 11.88 34.73
CA GLY A 125 13.46 12.40 35.19
C GLY A 125 13.47 12.92 35.88
N SER A 126 13.62 13.11 36.20
CA SER A 126 13.83 13.64 36.70
C SER A 126 13.77 14.20 37.35
N ARG A 127 13.73 14.43 37.74
CA ARG A 127 13.90 15.07 38.26
C ARG A 127 14.12 15.30 38.73
#